data_6e5097d2a9cc52eb9592b51f8046352a
#
_entry.id   6e5097d2a9cc52eb9592b51f8046352a
#
_cell.length_a   1.000
_cell.length_b   1.000
_cell.length_c   1.000
_cell.angle_alpha   90.00
_cell.angle_beta   90.00
_cell.angle_gamma   90.00
#
_symmetry.space_group_name_H-M   'P 1'
#
loop_
_entity.id
_entity.type
_entity.pdbx_description
1 polymer ?
#
loop_
_entity_poly.entity_id
_entity_poly.type
_entity_poly.pdbx_seq_one_letter_code
_entity_poly.pdbx_strand_id
1 'polypeptide(L)'
;MDNALLQNEQYTKNPYRFGYIYDPPEQESDWLIVTFSAFPPASSTVKHQYSFTKLTKPFPCHRLFIQDTPGEMGCYYLCCDLNFKYNAAVRNLIKRICREHQIPSSHIITVGSSKGGTASLIYALQLHAGHCITMVPQTRIGSFVRSTRPDI
;
A
#
# COMPACT_ATOMS: atom_id res chain seq x y z
N MET A 1 16.89 -0.37 0.60
CA MET A 1 15.84 -1.28 0.10
C MET A 1 16.49 -2.62 -0.18
N ASP A 2 15.81 -3.73 -0.02
CA ASP A 2 16.40 -5.05 -0.29
C ASP A 2 16.33 -5.28 -1.81
N ASN A 3 17.49 -5.28 -2.49
CA ASN A 3 17.56 -5.41 -3.95
C ASN A 3 16.99 -6.74 -4.46
N ALA A 4 17.05 -7.79 -3.65
CA ALA A 4 16.46 -9.09 -3.98
C ALA A 4 14.92 -9.02 -4.03
N LEU A 5 14.32 -8.25 -3.15
CA LEU A 5 12.86 -8.05 -3.11
C LEU A 5 12.35 -7.29 -4.34
N LEU A 6 13.13 -6.32 -4.85
CA LEU A 6 12.77 -5.54 -6.04
C LEU A 6 12.70 -6.38 -7.33
N GLN A 7 13.41 -7.50 -7.40
CA GLN A 7 13.33 -8.40 -8.55
C GLN A 7 11.93 -9.03 -8.70
N ASN A 8 11.14 -9.05 -7.63
CA ASN A 8 9.78 -9.57 -7.62
C ASN A 8 8.72 -8.49 -7.90
N GLU A 9 9.14 -7.28 -8.31
CA GLU A 9 8.20 -6.22 -8.62
C GLU A 9 7.30 -6.57 -9.79
N GLN A 10 6.00 -6.39 -9.58
CA GLN A 10 4.95 -6.61 -10.56
C GLN A 10 4.15 -5.34 -10.77
N TYR A 11 3.47 -5.28 -11.92
CA TYR A 11 2.61 -4.16 -12.25
C TYR A 11 1.20 -4.64 -12.60
N THR A 12 0.21 -3.95 -12.06
CA THR A 12 -1.17 -4.14 -12.51
C THR A 12 -1.34 -3.56 -13.92
N LYS A 13 -2.29 -4.10 -14.70
CA LYS A 13 -2.53 -3.63 -16.08
C LYS A 13 -3.76 -2.74 -16.19
N ASN A 14 -4.85 -3.14 -15.57
CA ASN A 14 -6.16 -2.46 -15.67
C ASN A 14 -6.85 -2.41 -14.30
N PRO A 15 -7.62 -1.36 -13.99
CA PRO A 15 -7.82 -0.12 -14.77
C PRO A 15 -6.65 0.88 -14.64
N TYR A 16 -5.74 0.69 -13.68
CA TYR A 16 -4.57 1.53 -13.44
C TYR A 16 -3.32 0.71 -13.27
N ARG A 17 -2.22 1.19 -13.84
CA ARG A 17 -0.90 0.61 -13.64
C ARG A 17 -0.30 1.15 -12.34
N PHE A 18 -0.02 0.26 -11.39
CA PHE A 18 0.78 0.56 -10.21
C PHE A 18 1.67 -0.63 -9.84
N GLY A 19 2.80 -0.32 -9.23
CA GLY A 19 3.76 -1.32 -8.81
C GLY A 19 3.35 -1.97 -7.48
N TYR A 20 3.59 -3.26 -7.37
CA TYR A 20 3.49 -3.99 -6.12
C TYR A 20 4.51 -5.12 -6.06
N ILE A 21 4.88 -5.50 -4.87
CA ILE A 21 5.69 -6.70 -4.60
C ILE A 21 4.85 -7.63 -3.73
N TYR A 22 4.66 -8.84 -4.20
CA TYR A 22 4.12 -9.91 -3.39
C TYR A 22 5.26 -10.85 -3.00
N ASP A 23 5.38 -11.08 -1.70
CA ASP A 23 6.43 -11.87 -1.10
C ASP A 23 5.79 -12.95 -0.23
N PRO A 24 5.73 -14.20 -0.74
CA PRO A 24 5.13 -15.31 -0.03
C PRO A 24 6.01 -15.75 1.15
N PRO A 25 5.44 -16.34 2.21
CA PRO A 25 6.21 -16.94 3.29
C PRO A 25 6.90 -18.23 2.83
N GLU A 26 7.99 -18.59 3.51
CA GLU A 26 8.68 -19.87 3.29
C GLU A 26 7.89 -21.08 3.84
N GLN A 27 7.05 -20.83 4.82
CA GLN A 27 6.17 -21.83 5.45
C GLN A 27 4.70 -21.40 5.26
N GLU A 28 3.79 -22.37 5.30
CA GLU A 28 2.37 -22.10 5.19
C GLU A 28 1.91 -21.10 6.26
N SER A 29 1.13 -20.11 5.83
CA SER A 29 0.60 -19.06 6.69
C SER A 29 -0.73 -18.56 6.14
N ASP A 30 -1.66 -18.24 7.01
CA ASP A 30 -2.94 -17.62 6.69
C ASP A 30 -2.99 -16.12 7.07
N TRP A 31 -1.81 -15.51 7.29
CA TRP A 31 -1.67 -14.09 7.61
C TRP A 31 -1.10 -13.30 6.44
N LEU A 32 -1.61 -12.07 6.26
CA LEU A 32 -1.14 -11.13 5.25
C LEU A 32 -0.83 -9.76 5.87
N ILE A 33 0.40 -9.30 5.69
CA ILE A 33 0.78 -7.91 5.95
C ILE A 33 0.70 -7.14 4.63
N VAL A 34 -0.12 -6.09 4.58
CA VAL A 34 -0.21 -5.16 3.45
C VAL A 34 0.41 -3.83 3.85
N THR A 35 1.44 -3.40 3.15
CA THR A 35 2.10 -2.13 3.40
C THR A 35 1.80 -1.11 2.32
N PHE A 36 1.52 0.11 2.73
CA PHE A 36 1.27 1.25 1.85
C PHE A 36 2.43 2.24 1.93
N SER A 37 2.96 2.62 0.79
CA SER A 37 4.10 3.52 0.71
C SER A 37 3.72 4.95 1.09
N ALA A 38 4.60 5.57 1.87
CA ALA A 38 4.55 7.00 2.13
C ALA A 38 5.12 7.81 0.95
N PHE A 39 5.13 9.12 1.06
CA PHE A 39 5.94 9.95 0.17
C PHE A 39 7.43 9.62 0.35
N PRO A 40 8.21 9.60 -0.73
CA PRO A 40 9.65 9.53 -0.59
C PRO A 40 10.18 10.78 0.13
N PRO A 41 11.30 10.70 0.83
CA PRO A 41 11.95 11.88 1.38
C PRO A 41 12.22 12.93 0.29
N ALA A 42 12.16 14.22 0.64
CA ALA A 42 12.40 15.31 -0.31
C ALA A 42 13.79 15.25 -1.00
N SER A 43 14.77 14.65 -0.32
CA SER A 43 16.13 14.42 -0.85
C SER A 43 16.24 13.19 -1.74
N SER A 44 15.15 12.40 -1.91
CA SER A 44 15.19 11.17 -2.69
C SER A 44 15.11 11.46 -4.18
N THR A 45 15.99 10.84 -4.95
CA THR A 45 15.90 10.81 -6.41
C THR A 45 14.88 9.77 -6.91
N VAL A 46 14.42 8.89 -6.02
CA VAL A 46 13.43 7.85 -6.34
C VAL A 46 12.03 8.39 -6.08
N LYS A 47 11.23 8.52 -7.13
CA LYS A 47 9.84 9.04 -7.04
C LYS A 47 8.90 8.12 -6.27
N HIS A 48 9.10 6.82 -6.36
CA HIS A 48 8.24 5.80 -5.74
C HIS A 48 9.10 4.76 -5.03
N GLN A 49 8.73 4.40 -3.81
CA GLN A 49 9.45 3.42 -3.01
C GLN A 49 8.48 2.51 -2.27
N TYR A 50 8.95 1.34 -1.88
CA TYR A 50 8.21 0.44 -1.00
C TYR A 50 8.59 0.71 0.46
N SER A 51 7.59 0.85 1.32
CA SER A 51 7.80 1.11 2.75
C SER A 51 7.78 -0.19 3.56
N PHE A 52 8.48 -0.20 4.70
CA PHE A 52 8.47 -1.27 5.70
C PHE A 52 9.01 -2.64 5.26
N THR A 53 9.72 -2.74 4.14
CA THR A 53 10.24 -4.00 3.61
C THR A 53 11.16 -4.72 4.59
N LYS A 54 12.05 -3.97 5.29
CA LYS A 54 12.95 -4.53 6.30
C LYS A 54 12.23 -4.87 7.61
N LEU A 55 11.30 -3.99 8.03
CA LEU A 55 10.58 -4.15 9.28
C LEU A 55 9.68 -5.40 9.26
N THR A 56 9.09 -5.70 8.12
CA THR A 56 8.19 -6.85 7.99
C THR A 56 8.91 -8.17 7.68
N LYS A 57 10.20 -8.12 7.34
CA LYS A 57 10.99 -9.31 6.97
C LYS A 57 10.99 -10.44 8.03
N PRO A 58 11.05 -10.17 9.35
CA PRO A 58 11.06 -11.24 10.36
C PRO A 58 9.75 -12.01 10.52
N PHE A 59 8.64 -11.52 9.95
CA PHE A 59 7.34 -12.16 10.14
C PHE A 59 7.12 -13.26 9.09
N PRO A 60 6.88 -14.52 9.51
CA PRO A 60 6.67 -15.65 8.61
C PRO A 60 5.24 -15.66 8.06
N CYS A 61 4.88 -14.67 7.27
CA CYS A 61 3.56 -14.49 6.70
C CYS A 61 3.64 -13.93 5.27
N HIS A 62 2.53 -13.94 4.54
CA HIS A 62 2.42 -13.26 3.26
C HIS A 62 2.66 -11.76 3.43
N ARG A 63 3.42 -11.16 2.53
CA ARG A 63 3.71 -9.72 2.55
C ARG A 63 3.39 -9.10 1.20
N LEU A 64 2.61 -8.04 1.21
CA LEU A 64 2.24 -7.28 0.02
C LEU A 64 2.63 -5.82 0.20
N PHE A 65 3.50 -5.35 -0.67
CA PHE A 65 3.97 -3.97 -0.70
C PHE A 65 3.36 -3.28 -1.91
N ILE A 66 2.68 -2.15 -1.71
CA ILE A 66 1.97 -1.45 -2.78
C ILE A 66 2.50 -0.02 -2.91
N GLN A 67 2.76 0.39 -4.14
CA GLN A 67 3.09 1.78 -4.48
C GLN A 67 1.84 2.57 -4.87
N ASP A 68 1.89 3.88 -4.63
CA ASP A 68 0.90 4.85 -5.11
C ASP A 68 1.56 5.68 -6.21
N THR A 69 1.37 5.27 -7.46
CA THR A 69 2.12 5.77 -8.61
C THR A 69 1.42 6.79 -9.52
N PRO A 70 0.09 7.07 -9.42
CA PRO A 70 -0.53 8.06 -10.29
C PRO A 70 0.00 9.47 -10.05
N GLY A 71 0.35 10.18 -11.13
CA GLY A 71 0.89 11.54 -11.06
C GLY A 71 2.26 11.61 -10.35
N GLU A 72 2.66 12.80 -9.95
CA GLU A 72 3.96 13.03 -9.31
C GLU A 72 3.95 12.64 -7.81
N MET A 73 2.80 12.80 -7.16
CA MET A 73 2.65 12.66 -5.71
C MET A 73 1.79 11.45 -5.32
N GLY A 74 1.31 10.67 -6.28
CA GLY A 74 0.30 9.65 -6.05
C GLY A 74 -1.09 10.23 -5.83
N CYS A 75 -2.06 9.38 -5.55
CA CYS A 75 -3.47 9.76 -5.34
C CYS A 75 -4.03 9.30 -3.98
N TYR A 76 -3.17 9.13 -2.97
CA TYR A 76 -3.52 8.60 -1.65
C TYR A 76 -4.19 7.21 -1.70
N TYR A 77 -3.92 6.44 -2.74
CA TYR A 77 -4.58 5.14 -2.98
C TYR A 77 -6.12 5.23 -3.09
N LEU A 78 -6.65 6.42 -3.34
CA LEU A 78 -8.09 6.69 -3.32
C LEU A 78 -8.64 7.01 -4.69
N CYS A 79 -8.38 8.21 -5.15
CA CYS A 79 -9.05 8.82 -6.28
C CYS A 79 -8.04 9.34 -7.28
N CYS A 80 -8.20 8.96 -8.53
CA CYS A 80 -7.45 9.45 -9.66
C CYS A 80 -8.46 9.94 -10.70
N ASP A 81 -8.26 11.13 -11.26
CA ASP A 81 -9.16 11.73 -12.27
C ASP A 81 -10.62 11.75 -11.81
N LEU A 82 -10.86 12.19 -10.59
CA LEU A 82 -12.18 12.31 -9.98
C LEU A 82 -12.98 10.98 -9.90
N ASN A 83 -12.29 9.84 -9.93
CA ASN A 83 -12.93 8.54 -9.78
C ASN A 83 -12.19 7.61 -8.83
N PHE A 84 -12.91 6.66 -8.25
CA PHE A 84 -12.39 5.71 -7.26
C PHE A 84 -11.97 4.36 -7.85
N LYS A 85 -11.78 4.26 -9.17
CA LYS A 85 -11.35 3.00 -9.80
C LYS A 85 -9.96 2.55 -9.33
N TYR A 86 -9.09 3.53 -8.98
CA TYR A 86 -7.78 3.21 -8.41
C TYR A 86 -7.91 2.50 -7.06
N ASN A 87 -8.72 3.05 -6.16
CA ASN A 87 -9.02 2.39 -4.87
C ASN A 87 -9.59 0.98 -5.07
N ALA A 88 -10.54 0.84 -6.01
CA ALA A 88 -11.11 -0.47 -6.34
C ALA A 88 -10.04 -1.45 -6.87
N ALA A 89 -9.10 -1.00 -7.70
CA ALA A 89 -8.03 -1.83 -8.24
C ALA A 89 -7.10 -2.34 -7.13
N VAL A 90 -6.66 -1.47 -6.21
CA VAL A 90 -5.83 -1.86 -5.06
C VAL A 90 -6.57 -2.85 -4.16
N ARG A 91 -7.83 -2.57 -3.84
CA ARG A 91 -8.67 -3.47 -3.03
C ARG A 91 -8.85 -4.84 -3.70
N ASN A 92 -9.04 -4.87 -5.01
CA ASN A 92 -9.18 -6.12 -5.76
C ASN A 92 -7.88 -6.93 -5.78
N LEU A 93 -6.71 -6.29 -5.87
CA LEU A 93 -5.43 -6.96 -5.73
C LEU A 93 -5.31 -7.66 -4.37
N ILE A 94 -5.59 -6.96 -3.27
CA ILE A 94 -5.53 -7.53 -1.92
C ILE A 94 -6.52 -8.71 -1.80
N LYS A 95 -7.77 -8.53 -2.22
CA LYS A 95 -8.79 -9.58 -2.19
C LYS A 95 -8.43 -10.80 -3.05
N ARG A 96 -7.74 -10.59 -4.18
CA ARG A 96 -7.26 -11.68 -5.02
C ARG A 96 -6.25 -12.54 -4.26
N ILE A 97 -5.22 -11.92 -3.66
CA ILE A 97 -4.21 -12.62 -2.87
C ILE A 97 -4.87 -13.37 -1.70
N CYS A 98 -5.78 -12.73 -0.98
CA CYS A 98 -6.49 -13.38 0.11
C CYS A 98 -7.26 -14.63 -0.35
N ARG A 99 -7.91 -14.59 -1.52
CA ARG A 99 -8.64 -15.75 -2.07
C ARG A 99 -7.69 -16.84 -2.52
N GLU A 100 -6.60 -16.50 -3.20
CA GLU A 100 -5.61 -17.45 -3.72
C GLU A 100 -4.95 -18.24 -2.59
N HIS A 101 -4.77 -17.61 -1.42
CA HIS A 101 -4.11 -18.20 -0.26
C HIS A 101 -5.03 -18.47 0.93
N GLN A 102 -6.35 -18.39 0.75
CA GLN A 102 -7.37 -18.67 1.76
C GLN A 102 -7.20 -17.85 3.06
N ILE A 103 -6.72 -16.60 2.94
CA ILE A 103 -6.48 -15.69 4.06
C ILE A 103 -7.79 -15.01 4.47
N PRO A 104 -8.29 -15.21 5.69
CA PRO A 104 -9.49 -14.53 6.17
C PRO A 104 -9.22 -13.04 6.41
N SER A 105 -10.23 -12.20 6.32
CA SER A 105 -10.09 -10.75 6.53
C SER A 105 -9.57 -10.40 7.93
N SER A 106 -9.92 -11.19 8.95
CA SER A 106 -9.41 -11.05 10.33
C SER A 106 -7.90 -11.23 10.45
N HIS A 107 -7.25 -11.88 9.47
CA HIS A 107 -5.81 -12.12 9.43
C HIS A 107 -5.07 -11.15 8.49
N ILE A 108 -5.74 -10.10 8.03
CA ILE A 108 -5.10 -9.01 7.30
C ILE A 108 -4.58 -7.97 8.32
N ILE A 109 -3.33 -7.58 8.16
CA ILE A 109 -2.69 -6.49 8.90
C ILE A 109 -2.33 -5.41 7.89
N THR A 110 -2.93 -4.23 7.97
CA THR A 110 -2.55 -3.08 7.14
C THR A 110 -1.54 -2.22 7.87
N VAL A 111 -0.51 -1.75 7.17
CA VAL A 111 0.59 -0.97 7.75
C VAL A 111 0.91 0.23 6.88
N GLY A 112 1.06 1.41 7.49
CA GLY A 112 1.47 2.61 6.76
C GLY A 112 1.82 3.79 7.65
N SER A 113 2.53 4.75 7.06
CA SER A 113 2.89 6.01 7.70
C SER A 113 2.55 7.18 6.77
N SER A 114 2.17 8.32 7.34
CA SER A 114 1.83 9.54 6.58
C SER A 114 0.75 9.26 5.53
N LYS A 115 1.01 9.50 4.23
CA LYS A 115 0.14 9.10 3.12
C LYS A 115 -0.24 7.61 3.20
N GLY A 116 0.75 6.75 3.40
CA GLY A 116 0.53 5.30 3.57
C GLY A 116 -0.26 4.97 4.85
N GLY A 117 -0.12 5.78 5.91
CA GLY A 117 -0.91 5.66 7.14
C GLY A 117 -2.40 5.93 6.88
N THR A 118 -2.70 6.95 6.09
CA THR A 118 -4.07 7.22 5.63
C THR A 118 -4.63 6.04 4.84
N ALA A 119 -3.84 5.50 3.90
CA ALA A 119 -4.23 4.33 3.12
C ALA A 119 -4.47 3.11 4.02
N SER A 120 -3.54 2.80 4.93
CA SER A 120 -3.68 1.64 5.83
C SER A 120 -4.99 1.68 6.62
N LEU A 121 -5.38 2.86 7.12
CA LEU A 121 -6.65 3.05 7.83
C LEU A 121 -7.86 2.81 6.93
N ILE A 122 -7.87 3.42 5.72
CA ILE A 122 -8.97 3.29 4.76
C ILE A 122 -9.16 1.85 4.33
N TYR A 123 -8.08 1.16 3.96
CA TYR A 123 -8.15 -0.23 3.50
C TYR A 123 -8.46 -1.20 4.63
N ALA A 124 -8.02 -0.93 5.87
CA ALA A 124 -8.44 -1.71 7.03
C ALA A 124 -9.96 -1.72 7.17
N LEU A 125 -10.59 -0.54 7.09
CA LEU A 125 -12.04 -0.41 7.17
C LEU A 125 -12.75 -1.07 5.98
N GLN A 126 -12.28 -0.84 4.75
CA GLN A 126 -12.91 -1.37 3.54
C GLN A 126 -12.79 -2.89 3.39
N LEU A 127 -11.75 -3.49 3.94
CA LEU A 127 -11.48 -4.93 3.88
C LEU A 127 -11.95 -5.68 5.13
N HIS A 128 -12.41 -4.96 6.16
CA HIS A 128 -12.68 -5.52 7.48
C HIS A 128 -11.44 -6.27 8.02
N ALA A 129 -10.26 -5.64 7.85
CA ALA A 129 -9.01 -6.21 8.30
C ALA A 129 -8.98 -6.36 9.82
N GLY A 130 -8.38 -7.45 10.31
CA GLY A 130 -8.27 -7.70 11.74
C GLY A 130 -7.41 -6.69 12.48
N HIS A 131 -6.38 -6.16 11.81
CA HIS A 131 -5.43 -5.23 12.42
C HIS A 131 -5.06 -4.08 11.49
N CYS A 132 -4.80 -2.90 12.09
CA CYS A 132 -4.33 -1.72 11.40
C CYS A 132 -3.22 -1.05 12.21
N ILE A 133 -2.04 -0.93 11.60
CA ILE A 133 -0.91 -0.18 12.16
C ILE A 133 -0.75 1.09 11.33
N THR A 134 -1.26 2.19 11.85
CA THR A 134 -1.20 3.49 11.18
C THR A 134 -0.38 4.48 11.99
N MET A 135 0.56 5.15 11.33
CA MET A 135 1.42 6.15 11.93
C MET A 135 1.17 7.50 11.26
N VAL A 136 0.91 8.53 12.06
CA VAL A 136 0.69 9.91 11.63
C VAL A 136 -0.17 10.05 10.37
N PRO A 137 -1.37 9.47 10.32
CA PRO A 137 -2.21 9.51 9.14
C PRO A 137 -2.68 10.94 8.86
N GLN A 138 -2.76 11.29 7.57
CA GLN A 138 -3.31 12.57 7.14
C GLN A 138 -4.83 12.42 6.96
N THR A 139 -5.59 12.66 8.00
CA THR A 139 -7.06 12.52 7.97
C THR A 139 -7.76 13.68 7.24
N ARG A 140 -7.08 14.81 7.08
CA ARG A 140 -7.55 15.99 6.34
C ARG A 140 -6.73 16.17 5.06
N ILE A 141 -6.80 15.20 4.15
CA ILE A 141 -5.98 15.11 2.94
C ILE A 141 -6.02 16.42 2.14
N GLY A 142 -7.20 16.96 1.84
CA GLY A 142 -7.34 18.19 1.06
C GLY A 142 -6.67 19.40 1.69
N SER A 143 -6.76 19.53 3.02
CA SER A 143 -6.07 20.61 3.75
C SER A 143 -4.56 20.43 3.72
N PHE A 144 -4.09 19.20 3.91
CA PHE A 144 -2.67 18.88 3.87
C PHE A 144 -2.07 19.14 2.49
N VAL A 145 -2.69 18.63 1.42
CA VAL A 145 -2.21 18.82 0.05
C VAL A 145 -2.16 20.32 -0.30
N ARG A 146 -3.22 21.06 0.01
CA ARG A 146 -3.26 22.52 -0.25
C ARG A 146 -2.19 23.30 0.51
N SER A 147 -1.82 22.87 1.72
CA SER A 147 -0.76 23.54 2.50
C SER A 147 0.66 23.19 2.03
N THR A 148 0.86 22.01 1.45
CA THR A 148 2.18 21.53 0.99
C THR A 148 2.42 21.77 -0.50
N ARG A 149 1.35 21.90 -1.27
CA ARG A 149 1.36 22.11 -2.72
C ARG A 149 0.29 23.16 -3.09
N PRO A 150 0.53 24.43 -2.75
CA PRO A 150 -0.42 25.52 -3.05
C PRO A 150 -0.55 25.83 -4.56
N ASP A 151 0.31 25.24 -5.36
CA ASP A 151 0.38 25.34 -6.82
C ASP A 151 -0.56 24.37 -7.58
N ILE A 152 -1.27 23.49 -6.85
CA ILE A 152 -2.20 22.50 -7.43
C ILE A 152 -3.66 22.88 -7.21
#